data_d2920a7a3fdaa6fc6cb57c9fa513fa89
#
_entry.id   d2920a7a3fdaa6fc6cb57c9fa513fa89
#
_cell.length_a   1.000
_cell.length_b   1.000
_cell.length_c   1.000
_cell.angle_alpha   90.00
_cell.angle_beta   90.00
_cell.angle_gamma   90.00
#
_symmetry.space_group_name_H-M   'P 1'
#
loop_
_entity.id
_entity.type
_entity.pdbx_description
1 polymer ?
#
loop_
_entity_poly.entity_id
_entity_poly.type
_entity_poly.pdbx_seq_one_letter_code
_entity_poly.pdbx_strand_id
1 'polypeptide(L)'
;MSGNTRLEGPSPQGTGRVPGLRPPAGQSRGKLVFLGLCLVLIGLNLRTAFSSFSAVLTEIRASGTVPEWAVALLTTAPVTLLGLFAPLAPVLSRRFGSKRVLLGAMVVLTGGLLVRPTEWGSAGHLPGLIVGTALCGAAIALCNVILPSEVKQDFAHRLGLMGGLYTTAICASAALGAGFTYPVFQATGEWSAALLFWAAPAAAVVLLFAPVAVRAPRARAGADHGGTNVWRSRVAWHVTLFMLFQAMTSFSVFAWLAPILRERGIDGASAGAMVSVSILLQMLGSLFAPTLAARMWDQRGINVTVALMTSLGFALSILGPLEFVWVWIGLLGLGQGALTAVALTMIMLRTRNPHTAVHLSGMMQGVGYGVGSLGTLIVAQIHNTTGQFALAGWAFLAIGVGAVTFGYLAGRRRNVDGAG
;
A
#
# COMPACT_ATOMS: atom_id res chain seq x y z
N MET A 1 -47.55 48.94 -32.59
CA MET A 1 -47.45 47.46 -32.39
C MET A 1 -46.15 47.24 -31.64
N SER A 2 -46.26 47.05 -30.31
CA SER A 2 -45.15 46.95 -29.38
C SER A 2 -44.70 45.48 -29.26
N GLY A 3 -43.45 45.20 -29.58
CA GLY A 3 -42.81 43.93 -29.36
C GLY A 3 -42.04 43.92 -28.04
N ASN A 4 -42.54 43.18 -27.06
CA ASN A 4 -42.01 43.07 -25.71
C ASN A 4 -40.93 41.95 -25.70
N THR A 5 -39.66 42.29 -25.79
CA THR A 5 -38.53 41.36 -25.57
C THR A 5 -38.22 41.32 -24.10
N ARG A 6 -38.69 40.24 -23.40
CA ARG A 6 -38.26 39.90 -22.05
C ARG A 6 -36.80 39.39 -22.10
N LEU A 7 -35.92 40.10 -21.46
CA LEU A 7 -34.59 39.66 -21.12
C LEU A 7 -34.71 38.60 -19.99
N GLU A 8 -34.52 37.34 -20.34
CA GLU A 8 -34.34 36.26 -19.34
C GLU A 8 -32.96 36.41 -18.70
N GLY A 9 -32.98 36.71 -17.40
CA GLY A 9 -31.78 36.74 -16.57
C GLY A 9 -31.18 35.34 -16.40
N PRO A 10 -29.84 35.23 -16.17
CA PRO A 10 -29.19 33.93 -16.00
C PRO A 10 -29.71 33.21 -14.75
N SER A 11 -30.23 32.02 -14.95
CA SER A 11 -30.63 31.12 -13.89
C SER A 11 -29.44 30.82 -12.95
N PRO A 12 -29.65 30.67 -11.61
CA PRO A 12 -28.59 30.32 -10.69
C PRO A 12 -28.08 28.90 -11.02
N GLN A 13 -26.83 28.81 -11.46
CA GLN A 13 -26.16 27.56 -11.71
C GLN A 13 -26.11 26.74 -10.42
N GLY A 14 -26.78 25.60 -10.47
CA GLY A 14 -26.95 24.68 -9.39
C GLY A 14 -25.64 24.19 -8.77
N THR A 15 -25.75 24.01 -7.48
CA THR A 15 -24.84 23.30 -6.57
C THR A 15 -24.09 22.18 -7.29
N GLY A 16 -22.76 22.31 -7.34
CA GLY A 16 -21.85 21.41 -8.04
C GLY A 16 -21.86 19.96 -7.53
N ARG A 17 -22.84 19.20 -7.94
CA ARG A 17 -22.75 17.75 -7.95
C ARG A 17 -21.83 17.36 -9.11
N VAL A 18 -20.71 16.72 -8.78
CA VAL A 18 -19.90 15.97 -9.74
C VAL A 18 -20.87 15.11 -10.57
N PRO A 19 -20.82 15.15 -11.91
CA PRO A 19 -21.68 14.29 -12.73
C PRO A 19 -21.49 12.85 -12.30
N GLY A 20 -22.49 12.25 -11.66
CA GLY A 20 -22.44 10.89 -11.16
C GLY A 20 -22.22 9.96 -12.32
N LEU A 21 -21.04 9.32 -12.38
CA LEU A 21 -20.83 8.13 -13.17
C LEU A 21 -21.90 7.10 -12.74
N ARG A 22 -22.88 6.89 -13.58
CA ARG A 22 -23.91 5.85 -13.35
C ARG A 22 -23.18 4.51 -13.25
N PRO A 23 -23.58 3.62 -12.33
CA PRO A 23 -23.06 2.26 -12.31
C PRO A 23 -23.23 1.66 -13.72
N PRO A 24 -22.28 0.85 -14.21
CA PRO A 24 -22.39 0.25 -15.51
C PRO A 24 -23.73 -0.49 -15.61
N ALA A 25 -24.54 -0.10 -16.60
CA ALA A 25 -25.87 -0.63 -16.80
C ALA A 25 -25.79 -2.16 -16.95
N GLY A 26 -26.41 -2.90 -16.02
CA GLY A 26 -26.51 -4.36 -16.08
C GLY A 26 -25.80 -5.16 -14.99
N GLN A 27 -25.05 -4.56 -14.07
CA GLN A 27 -24.49 -5.32 -12.93
C GLN A 27 -25.46 -5.37 -11.77
N SER A 28 -25.90 -6.57 -11.37
CA SER A 28 -26.72 -6.75 -10.18
C SER A 28 -25.96 -6.32 -8.93
N ARG A 29 -26.66 -5.73 -7.94
CA ARG A 29 -26.08 -5.27 -6.66
C ARG A 29 -25.26 -6.37 -5.97
N GLY A 30 -25.72 -7.63 -6.06
CA GLY A 30 -25.02 -8.79 -5.51
C GLY A 30 -23.65 -9.03 -6.17
N LYS A 31 -23.55 -8.86 -7.51
CA LYS A 31 -22.25 -9.01 -8.22
C LYS A 31 -21.24 -7.94 -7.80
N LEU A 32 -21.68 -6.70 -7.59
CA LEU A 32 -20.82 -5.62 -7.12
C LEU A 32 -20.33 -5.87 -5.69
N VAL A 33 -21.21 -6.31 -4.79
CA VAL A 33 -20.82 -6.66 -3.41
C VAL A 33 -19.81 -7.81 -3.41
N PHE A 34 -20.05 -8.86 -4.20
CA PHE A 34 -19.12 -9.98 -4.33
C PHE A 34 -17.76 -9.56 -4.89
N LEU A 35 -17.74 -8.72 -5.91
CA LEU A 35 -16.49 -8.17 -6.44
C LEU A 35 -15.75 -7.34 -5.40
N GLY A 36 -16.46 -6.47 -4.66
CA GLY A 36 -15.87 -5.68 -3.58
C GLY A 36 -15.25 -6.55 -2.50
N LEU A 37 -15.96 -7.62 -2.10
CA LEU A 37 -15.43 -8.61 -1.16
C LEU A 37 -14.15 -9.27 -1.70
N CYS A 38 -14.12 -9.68 -2.97
CA CYS A 38 -12.93 -10.25 -3.59
C CYS A 38 -11.74 -9.27 -3.55
N LEU A 39 -11.93 -7.98 -3.86
CA LEU A 39 -10.85 -6.98 -3.81
C LEU A 39 -10.31 -6.78 -2.39
N VAL A 40 -11.19 -6.78 -1.38
CA VAL A 40 -10.79 -6.71 0.03
C VAL A 40 -10.02 -7.97 0.44
N LEU A 41 -10.49 -9.17 0.04
CA LEU A 41 -9.82 -10.43 0.31
C LEU A 41 -8.44 -10.54 -0.36
N ILE A 42 -8.30 -10.00 -1.60
CA ILE A 42 -6.98 -9.85 -2.23
C ILE A 42 -6.10 -8.97 -1.33
N GLY A 43 -6.59 -7.80 -0.88
CA GLY A 43 -5.87 -6.92 0.04
C GLY A 43 -5.39 -7.62 1.31
N LEU A 44 -6.22 -8.51 1.89
CA LEU A 44 -5.88 -9.31 3.09
C LEU A 44 -4.73 -10.32 2.88
N ASN A 45 -4.32 -10.58 1.64
CA ASN A 45 -3.21 -11.48 1.35
C ASN A 45 -1.89 -10.76 1.01
N LEU A 46 -1.89 -9.42 0.83
CA LEU A 46 -0.75 -8.72 0.25
C LEU A 46 0.41 -8.48 1.23
N ARG A 47 0.22 -8.60 2.53
CA ARG A 47 1.27 -8.41 3.53
C ARG A 47 1.57 -9.66 4.37
N THR A 48 0.68 -10.64 4.35
CA THR A 48 0.84 -11.90 5.11
C THR A 48 2.13 -12.63 4.77
N ALA A 49 2.51 -12.68 3.47
CA ALA A 49 3.74 -13.35 3.04
C ALA A 49 5.02 -12.76 3.67
N PHE A 50 5.03 -11.45 3.95
CA PHE A 50 6.20 -10.78 4.52
C PHE A 50 6.17 -10.82 6.05
N SER A 51 5.03 -10.50 6.65
CA SER A 51 4.89 -10.49 8.11
C SER A 51 4.96 -11.87 8.74
N SER A 52 4.50 -12.93 8.03
CA SER A 52 4.67 -14.30 8.48
C SER A 52 6.13 -14.74 8.57
N PHE A 53 6.96 -14.33 7.61
CA PHE A 53 8.39 -14.64 7.65
C PHE A 53 9.08 -13.97 8.84
N SER A 54 8.77 -12.70 9.07
CA SER A 54 9.33 -11.95 10.21
C SER A 54 8.91 -12.54 11.55
N ALA A 55 7.71 -13.12 11.63
CA ALA A 55 7.17 -13.70 12.87
C ALA A 55 7.88 -14.99 13.32
N VAL A 56 8.48 -15.74 12.39
CA VAL A 56 9.24 -16.98 12.68
C VAL A 56 10.72 -16.85 12.30
N LEU A 57 11.22 -15.63 12.22
CA LEU A 57 12.60 -15.37 11.82
C LEU A 57 13.62 -15.93 12.81
N THR A 58 13.32 -15.85 14.10
CA THR A 58 14.18 -16.39 15.17
C THR A 58 14.29 -17.91 15.07
N GLU A 59 13.20 -18.59 14.79
CA GLU A 59 13.12 -20.04 14.64
C GLU A 59 13.85 -20.51 13.36
N ILE A 60 13.72 -19.75 12.25
CA ILE A 60 14.47 -20.02 11.03
C ILE A 60 15.99 -19.87 11.27
N ARG A 61 16.43 -18.86 12.03
CA ARG A 61 17.83 -18.71 12.42
C ARG A 61 18.30 -19.84 13.32
N ALA A 62 17.50 -20.17 14.32
CA ALA A 62 17.83 -21.25 15.26
C ALA A 62 17.94 -22.62 14.60
N SER A 63 17.22 -22.86 13.48
CA SER A 63 17.34 -24.10 12.71
C SER A 63 18.70 -24.29 12.04
N GLY A 64 19.51 -23.22 11.88
CA GLY A 64 20.81 -23.27 11.23
C GLY A 64 20.77 -23.57 9.72
N THR A 65 19.57 -23.73 9.15
CA THR A 65 19.38 -24.14 7.74
C THR A 65 19.55 -22.98 6.75
N VAL A 66 19.54 -21.72 7.23
CA VAL A 66 19.60 -20.51 6.40
C VAL A 66 20.77 -19.62 6.85
N PRO A 67 21.73 -19.30 5.97
CA PRO A 67 22.86 -18.45 6.31
C PRO A 67 22.41 -16.99 6.55
N GLU A 68 23.12 -16.25 7.39
CA GLU A 68 22.76 -14.88 7.81
C GLU A 68 22.61 -13.89 6.64
N TRP A 69 23.45 -14.01 5.61
CA TRP A 69 23.30 -13.16 4.42
C TRP A 69 21.95 -13.36 3.71
N ALA A 70 21.44 -14.60 3.69
CA ALA A 70 20.16 -14.91 3.09
C ALA A 70 18.99 -14.41 3.95
N VAL A 71 19.13 -14.47 5.27
CA VAL A 71 18.16 -13.85 6.20
C VAL A 71 18.06 -12.34 5.95
N ALA A 72 19.19 -11.64 5.84
CA ALA A 72 19.23 -10.22 5.52
C ALA A 72 18.59 -9.93 4.14
N LEU A 73 18.88 -10.75 3.13
CA LEU A 73 18.28 -10.66 1.79
C LEU A 73 16.76 -10.84 1.88
N LEU A 74 16.28 -11.90 2.52
CA LEU A 74 14.87 -12.25 2.59
C LEU A 74 14.02 -11.24 3.38
N THR A 75 14.61 -10.53 4.32
CA THR A 75 13.94 -9.46 5.08
C THR A 75 13.87 -8.14 4.31
N THR A 76 14.84 -7.84 3.45
CA THR A 76 14.89 -6.59 2.67
C THR A 76 14.28 -6.71 1.28
N ALA A 77 14.36 -7.90 0.66
CA ALA A 77 13.85 -8.19 -0.68
C ALA A 77 12.38 -7.76 -0.90
N PRO A 78 11.44 -7.94 0.06
CA PRO A 78 10.05 -7.60 -0.15
C PRO A 78 9.83 -6.19 -0.68
N VAL A 79 10.46 -5.19 -0.09
CA VAL A 79 10.29 -3.78 -0.48
C VAL A 79 10.91 -3.50 -1.85
N THR A 80 12.10 -4.05 -2.09
CA THR A 80 12.80 -3.91 -3.37
C THR A 80 12.00 -4.53 -4.51
N LEU A 81 11.41 -5.71 -4.29
CA LEU A 81 10.58 -6.41 -5.26
C LEU A 81 9.29 -5.63 -5.58
N LEU A 82 8.67 -4.98 -4.59
CA LEU A 82 7.52 -4.11 -4.83
C LEU A 82 7.85 -2.99 -5.82
N GLY A 83 8.98 -2.32 -5.65
CA GLY A 83 9.42 -1.27 -6.57
C GLY A 83 9.79 -1.82 -7.96
N LEU A 84 10.53 -2.93 -8.01
CA LEU A 84 11.05 -3.53 -9.24
C LEU A 84 9.94 -4.04 -10.17
N PHE A 85 8.93 -4.72 -9.63
CA PHE A 85 7.85 -5.34 -10.41
C PHE A 85 6.64 -4.43 -10.64
N ALA A 86 6.50 -3.32 -9.94
CA ALA A 86 5.40 -2.37 -10.13
C ALA A 86 5.24 -1.87 -11.58
N PRO A 87 6.32 -1.55 -12.34
CA PRO A 87 6.20 -1.10 -13.73
C PRO A 87 5.67 -2.16 -14.71
N LEU A 88 5.70 -3.45 -14.35
CA LEU A 88 5.16 -4.53 -15.19
C LEU A 88 3.62 -4.55 -15.19
N ALA A 89 2.98 -4.06 -14.14
CA ALA A 89 1.53 -4.11 -13.99
C ALA A 89 0.78 -3.40 -15.13
N PRO A 90 1.14 -2.17 -15.55
CA PRO A 90 0.50 -1.53 -16.69
C PRO A 90 0.66 -2.32 -18.00
N VAL A 91 1.84 -2.89 -18.23
CA VAL A 91 2.14 -3.67 -19.45
C VAL A 91 1.28 -4.94 -19.52
N LEU A 92 1.26 -5.70 -18.43
CA LEU A 92 0.47 -6.93 -18.34
C LEU A 92 -1.04 -6.64 -18.40
N SER A 93 -1.50 -5.58 -17.71
CA SER A 93 -2.92 -5.18 -17.72
C SER A 93 -3.40 -4.79 -19.11
N ARG A 94 -2.56 -4.13 -19.91
CA ARG A 94 -2.87 -3.82 -21.32
C ARG A 94 -3.02 -5.08 -22.18
N ARG A 95 -2.17 -6.08 -21.95
CA ARG A 95 -2.15 -7.30 -22.77
C ARG A 95 -3.25 -8.28 -22.38
N PHE A 96 -3.48 -8.50 -21.11
CA PHE A 96 -4.34 -9.57 -20.60
C PHE A 96 -5.63 -9.06 -19.93
N GLY A 97 -5.70 -7.78 -19.59
CA GLY A 97 -6.78 -7.17 -18.80
C GLY A 97 -6.52 -7.26 -17.29
N SER A 98 -6.84 -6.19 -16.57
CA SER A 98 -6.48 -6.03 -15.15
C SER A 98 -7.00 -7.15 -14.24
N LYS A 99 -8.26 -7.60 -14.43
CA LYS A 99 -8.84 -8.69 -13.61
C LYS A 99 -8.13 -10.03 -13.80
N ARG A 100 -7.69 -10.33 -15.03
CA ARG A 100 -6.93 -11.57 -15.31
C ARG A 100 -5.52 -11.49 -14.76
N VAL A 101 -4.89 -10.32 -14.83
CA VAL A 101 -3.56 -10.11 -14.22
C VAL A 101 -3.65 -10.23 -12.70
N LEU A 102 -4.70 -9.69 -12.04
CA LEU A 102 -4.94 -9.91 -10.62
C LEU A 102 -5.08 -11.39 -10.27
N LEU A 103 -5.87 -12.14 -11.06
CA LEU A 103 -6.01 -13.59 -10.84
C LEU A 103 -4.67 -14.30 -11.02
N GLY A 104 -3.94 -14.02 -12.10
CA GLY A 104 -2.62 -14.59 -12.35
C GLY A 104 -1.62 -14.25 -11.24
N ALA A 105 -1.63 -13.01 -10.75
CA ALA A 105 -0.81 -12.60 -9.62
C ALA A 105 -1.18 -13.37 -8.34
N MET A 106 -2.47 -13.57 -8.05
CA MET A 106 -2.89 -14.36 -6.88
C MET A 106 -2.49 -15.85 -7.01
N VAL A 107 -2.53 -16.41 -8.24
CA VAL A 107 -2.02 -17.77 -8.49
C VAL A 107 -0.51 -17.83 -8.26
N VAL A 108 0.26 -16.84 -8.75
CA VAL A 108 1.71 -16.76 -8.51
C VAL A 108 2.02 -16.55 -7.02
N LEU A 109 1.23 -15.74 -6.30
CA LEU A 109 1.36 -15.57 -4.85
C LEU A 109 1.15 -16.90 -4.12
N THR A 110 0.08 -17.62 -4.45
CA THR A 110 -0.20 -18.95 -3.86
C THR A 110 0.93 -19.93 -4.17
N GLY A 111 1.38 -19.99 -5.42
CA GLY A 111 2.53 -20.82 -5.82
C GLY A 111 3.82 -20.45 -5.08
N GLY A 112 4.09 -19.15 -4.92
CA GLY A 112 5.23 -18.67 -4.14
C GLY A 112 5.16 -19.09 -2.67
N LEU A 113 3.97 -19.03 -2.05
CA LEU A 113 3.74 -19.48 -0.67
C LEU A 113 3.89 -21.00 -0.51
N LEU A 114 3.52 -21.78 -1.54
CA LEU A 114 3.72 -23.23 -1.56
C LEU A 114 5.19 -23.61 -1.75
N VAL A 115 5.91 -22.91 -2.63
CA VAL A 115 7.35 -23.17 -2.91
C VAL A 115 8.24 -22.75 -1.75
N ARG A 116 7.86 -21.71 -1.02
CA ARG A 116 8.70 -21.08 0.01
C ARG A 116 9.21 -22.00 1.09
N PRO A 117 8.41 -22.93 1.68
CA PRO A 117 8.86 -23.85 2.71
C PRO A 117 9.48 -25.15 2.17
N THR A 118 9.58 -25.33 0.84
CA THR A 118 10.05 -26.59 0.25
C THR A 118 11.56 -26.76 0.39
N GLU A 119 11.97 -28.03 0.61
CA GLU A 119 13.36 -28.45 0.57
C GLU A 119 13.76 -28.87 -0.85
N TRP A 120 14.96 -28.44 -1.28
CA TRP A 120 15.50 -28.70 -2.61
C TRP A 120 16.76 -29.54 -2.50
N GLY A 121 16.59 -30.82 -2.16
CA GLY A 121 17.69 -31.78 -2.02
C GLY A 121 18.79 -31.30 -1.08
N SER A 122 20.03 -31.38 -1.48
CA SER A 122 21.20 -30.97 -0.68
C SER A 122 21.29 -29.48 -0.39
N ALA A 123 20.55 -28.63 -1.12
CA ALA A 123 20.53 -27.17 -0.90
C ALA A 123 19.55 -26.75 0.21
N GLY A 124 18.77 -27.69 0.79
CA GLY A 124 17.84 -27.46 1.87
C GLY A 124 16.70 -26.49 1.51
N HIS A 125 16.26 -25.68 2.47
CA HIS A 125 15.16 -24.74 2.29
C HIS A 125 15.55 -23.41 1.58
N LEU A 126 16.83 -23.11 1.47
CA LEU A 126 17.28 -21.79 0.98
C LEU A 126 16.75 -21.42 -0.43
N PRO A 127 16.83 -22.33 -1.45
CA PRO A 127 16.30 -22.01 -2.78
C PRO A 127 14.79 -21.77 -2.76
N GLY A 128 14.03 -22.59 -2.01
CA GLY A 128 12.60 -22.46 -1.84
C GLY A 128 12.21 -21.09 -1.24
N LEU A 129 12.93 -20.68 -0.19
CA LEU A 129 12.73 -19.38 0.46
C LEU A 129 13.00 -18.21 -0.50
N ILE A 130 14.10 -18.25 -1.27
CA ILE A 130 14.47 -17.19 -2.21
C ILE A 130 13.47 -17.12 -3.36
N VAL A 131 13.21 -18.24 -4.04
CA VAL A 131 12.28 -18.29 -5.18
C VAL A 131 10.87 -17.95 -4.74
N GLY A 132 10.39 -18.56 -3.65
CA GLY A 132 9.07 -18.29 -3.12
C GLY A 132 8.88 -16.82 -2.71
N THR A 133 9.88 -16.21 -2.06
CA THR A 133 9.82 -14.78 -1.69
C THR A 133 9.83 -13.88 -2.93
N ALA A 134 10.61 -14.22 -3.97
CA ALA A 134 10.63 -13.47 -5.22
C ALA A 134 9.27 -13.53 -5.94
N LEU A 135 8.67 -14.72 -6.03
CA LEU A 135 7.34 -14.92 -6.61
C LEU A 135 6.27 -14.14 -5.83
N CYS A 136 6.27 -14.24 -4.50
CA CYS A 136 5.36 -13.49 -3.65
C CYS A 136 5.52 -11.97 -3.85
N GLY A 137 6.75 -11.47 -3.86
CA GLY A 137 7.04 -10.05 -4.04
C GLY A 137 6.57 -9.51 -5.38
N ALA A 138 6.83 -10.25 -6.47
CA ALA A 138 6.36 -9.90 -7.81
C ALA A 138 4.83 -9.88 -7.89
N ALA A 139 4.16 -10.91 -7.35
CA ALA A 139 2.71 -11.01 -7.32
C ALA A 139 2.06 -9.86 -6.53
N ILE A 140 2.59 -9.58 -5.34
CA ILE A 140 2.11 -8.50 -4.48
C ILE A 140 2.28 -7.14 -5.14
N ALA A 141 3.41 -6.90 -5.85
CA ALA A 141 3.65 -5.68 -6.59
C ALA A 141 2.56 -5.45 -7.66
N LEU A 142 2.24 -6.48 -8.45
CA LEU A 142 1.19 -6.40 -9.46
C LEU A 142 -0.18 -6.11 -8.85
N CYS A 143 -0.54 -6.82 -7.78
CA CYS A 143 -1.81 -6.59 -7.09
C CYS A 143 -1.92 -5.17 -6.52
N ASN A 144 -0.89 -4.66 -5.84
CA ASN A 144 -0.86 -3.32 -5.28
C ASN A 144 -1.07 -2.23 -6.33
N VAL A 145 -0.48 -2.40 -7.53
CA VAL A 145 -0.60 -1.42 -8.62
C VAL A 145 -1.99 -1.46 -9.27
N ILE A 146 -2.59 -2.64 -9.41
CA ILE A 146 -3.85 -2.83 -10.14
C ILE A 146 -5.07 -2.53 -9.26
N LEU A 147 -5.04 -2.86 -7.96
CA LEU A 147 -6.18 -2.70 -7.05
C LEU A 147 -6.81 -1.29 -7.09
N PRO A 148 -6.07 -0.17 -7.01
CA PRO A 148 -6.67 1.16 -7.08
C PRO A 148 -7.44 1.41 -8.38
N SER A 149 -6.96 0.87 -9.50
CA SER A 149 -7.61 1.04 -10.81
C SER A 149 -8.91 0.24 -10.92
N GLU A 150 -8.96 -0.97 -10.35
CA GLU A 150 -10.18 -1.78 -10.28
C GLU A 150 -11.23 -1.14 -9.37
N VAL A 151 -10.80 -0.60 -8.21
CA VAL A 151 -11.69 0.19 -7.34
C VAL A 151 -12.25 1.39 -8.10
N LYS A 152 -11.43 2.08 -8.88
CA LYS A 152 -11.87 3.20 -9.69
C LYS A 152 -12.85 2.78 -10.79
N GLN A 153 -12.59 1.66 -11.44
CA GLN A 153 -13.41 1.18 -12.56
C GLN A 153 -14.81 0.73 -12.10
N ASP A 154 -14.87 -0.07 -11.02
CA ASP A 154 -16.10 -0.75 -10.63
C ASP A 154 -16.85 -0.02 -9.49
N PHE A 155 -16.15 0.82 -8.70
CA PHE A 155 -16.67 1.51 -7.53
C PHE A 155 -16.50 3.03 -7.57
N ALA A 156 -16.55 3.64 -8.76
CA ALA A 156 -16.37 5.09 -8.94
C ALA A 156 -17.27 5.94 -8.03
N HIS A 157 -18.49 5.46 -7.72
CA HIS A 157 -19.46 6.12 -6.83
C HIS A 157 -19.14 5.96 -5.33
N ARG A 158 -18.21 5.07 -4.95
CA ARG A 158 -17.83 4.75 -3.55
C ARG A 158 -16.31 4.65 -3.37
N LEU A 159 -15.55 5.45 -4.13
CA LEU A 159 -14.08 5.42 -4.14
C LEU A 159 -13.47 5.48 -2.74
N GLY A 160 -13.96 6.42 -1.91
CA GLY A 160 -13.43 6.58 -0.56
C GLY A 160 -13.65 5.36 0.33
N LEU A 161 -14.87 4.81 0.32
CA LEU A 161 -15.21 3.63 1.12
C LEU A 161 -14.39 2.40 0.67
N MET A 162 -14.39 2.11 -0.63
CA MET A 162 -13.67 0.95 -1.16
C MET A 162 -12.15 1.13 -1.05
N GLY A 163 -11.66 2.37 -1.24
CA GLY A 163 -10.27 2.71 -1.00
C GLY A 163 -9.87 2.46 0.46
N GLY A 164 -10.69 2.92 1.41
CA GLY A 164 -10.49 2.66 2.84
C GLY A 164 -10.52 1.17 3.18
N LEU A 165 -11.51 0.43 2.68
CA LEU A 165 -11.65 -1.00 2.97
C LEU A 165 -10.45 -1.82 2.49
N TYR A 166 -10.00 -1.64 1.22
CA TYR A 166 -8.87 -2.44 0.74
C TYR A 166 -7.54 -2.02 1.37
N THR A 167 -7.33 -0.74 1.67
CA THR A 167 -6.11 -0.30 2.38
C THR A 167 -6.08 -0.78 3.82
N THR A 168 -7.22 -0.77 4.50
CA THR A 168 -7.35 -1.38 5.83
C THR A 168 -7.10 -2.88 5.79
N ALA A 169 -7.61 -3.58 4.75
CA ALA A 169 -7.33 -5.00 4.55
C ALA A 169 -5.83 -5.28 4.36
N ILE A 170 -5.11 -4.42 3.64
CA ILE A 170 -3.64 -4.51 3.53
C ILE A 170 -2.96 -4.35 4.90
N CYS A 171 -3.39 -3.40 5.73
CA CYS A 171 -2.86 -3.24 7.09
C CYS A 171 -3.20 -4.46 7.96
N ALA A 172 -4.46 -4.92 7.93
CA ALA A 172 -4.92 -6.09 8.66
C ALA A 172 -4.16 -7.36 8.26
N SER A 173 -3.80 -7.52 6.97
CA SER A 173 -3.03 -8.67 6.51
C SER A 173 -1.65 -8.75 7.15
N ALA A 174 -1.01 -7.62 7.42
CA ALA A 174 0.26 -7.59 8.15
C ALA A 174 0.09 -8.04 9.60
N ALA A 175 -0.96 -7.57 10.27
CA ALA A 175 -1.28 -7.96 11.64
C ALA A 175 -1.63 -9.44 11.75
N LEU A 176 -2.43 -9.97 10.81
CA LEU A 176 -2.77 -11.39 10.76
C LEU A 176 -1.52 -12.25 10.55
N GLY A 177 -0.66 -11.90 9.58
CA GLY A 177 0.58 -12.62 9.33
C GLY A 177 1.52 -12.64 10.54
N ALA A 178 1.68 -11.52 11.22
CA ALA A 178 2.49 -11.44 12.43
C ALA A 178 1.86 -12.21 13.62
N GLY A 179 0.55 -12.06 13.83
CA GLY A 179 -0.14 -12.60 15.00
C GLY A 179 -0.43 -14.10 14.94
N PHE A 180 -0.74 -14.64 13.76
CA PHE A 180 -1.16 -16.04 13.64
C PHE A 180 -0.04 -17.00 13.26
N THR A 181 1.07 -16.53 12.68
CA THR A 181 2.13 -17.45 12.23
C THR A 181 2.82 -18.13 13.40
N TYR A 182 3.13 -17.40 14.48
CA TYR A 182 3.79 -17.99 15.64
C TYR A 182 2.91 -19.02 16.38
N PRO A 183 1.62 -18.79 16.64
CA PRO A 183 0.72 -19.84 17.15
C PRO A 183 0.67 -21.10 16.27
N VAL A 184 0.68 -20.96 14.94
CA VAL A 184 0.73 -22.12 14.03
C VAL A 184 2.06 -22.85 14.18
N PHE A 185 3.18 -22.13 14.31
CA PHE A 185 4.49 -22.72 14.60
C PHE A 185 4.46 -23.50 15.94
N GLN A 186 3.89 -22.93 17.00
CA GLN A 186 3.77 -23.61 18.29
C GLN A 186 2.94 -24.90 18.21
N ALA A 187 1.90 -24.89 17.38
CA ALA A 187 1.02 -26.07 17.21
C ALA A 187 1.65 -27.17 16.35
N THR A 188 2.50 -26.82 15.38
CA THR A 188 3.08 -27.77 14.42
C THR A 188 4.52 -28.16 14.75
N GLY A 189 5.23 -27.35 15.51
CA GLY A 189 6.67 -27.50 15.77
C GLY A 189 7.59 -27.11 14.61
N GLU A 190 7.03 -26.76 13.43
CA GLU A 190 7.78 -26.52 12.21
C GLU A 190 7.49 -25.12 11.64
N TRP A 191 8.55 -24.32 11.44
CA TRP A 191 8.42 -22.99 10.80
C TRP A 191 7.97 -23.09 9.34
N SER A 192 8.31 -24.18 8.63
CA SER A 192 7.89 -24.47 7.26
C SER A 192 6.37 -24.61 7.16
N ALA A 193 5.74 -25.35 8.08
CA ALA A 193 4.29 -25.50 8.17
C ALA A 193 3.59 -24.15 8.48
N ALA A 194 4.19 -23.35 9.37
CA ALA A 194 3.66 -22.02 9.71
C ALA A 194 3.67 -21.04 8.50
N LEU A 195 4.68 -21.13 7.64
CA LEU A 195 4.71 -20.36 6.38
C LEU A 195 3.72 -20.89 5.35
N LEU A 196 3.61 -22.24 5.24
CA LEU A 196 2.70 -22.91 4.30
C LEU A 196 1.22 -22.60 4.60
N PHE A 197 0.86 -22.41 5.86
CA PHE A 197 -0.50 -22.08 6.29
C PHE A 197 -1.12 -20.93 5.46
N TRP A 198 -0.33 -19.92 5.09
CA TRP A 198 -0.80 -18.74 4.34
C TRP A 198 -1.11 -19.04 2.87
N ALA A 199 -0.72 -20.19 2.34
CA ALA A 199 -1.13 -20.61 1.00
C ALA A 199 -2.64 -20.92 0.93
N ALA A 200 -3.26 -21.39 2.03
CA ALA A 200 -4.68 -21.73 2.04
C ALA A 200 -5.61 -20.52 1.84
N PRO A 201 -5.49 -19.38 2.59
CA PRO A 201 -6.30 -18.20 2.33
C PRO A 201 -6.02 -17.59 0.95
N ALA A 202 -4.78 -17.63 0.45
CA ALA A 202 -4.46 -17.17 -0.90
C ALA A 202 -5.14 -18.02 -1.98
N ALA A 203 -5.10 -19.35 -1.86
CA ALA A 203 -5.79 -20.28 -2.76
C ALA A 203 -7.32 -20.09 -2.72
N ALA A 204 -7.90 -19.89 -1.53
CA ALA A 204 -9.33 -19.58 -1.41
C ALA A 204 -9.72 -18.33 -2.21
N VAL A 205 -8.90 -17.28 -2.15
CA VAL A 205 -9.15 -16.05 -2.94
C VAL A 205 -9.00 -16.32 -4.44
N VAL A 206 -8.05 -17.14 -4.87
CA VAL A 206 -7.94 -17.57 -6.29
C VAL A 206 -9.23 -18.21 -6.75
N LEU A 207 -9.77 -19.18 -5.98
CA LEU A 207 -11.01 -19.88 -6.34
C LEU A 207 -12.23 -18.95 -6.36
N LEU A 208 -12.35 -18.04 -5.39
CA LEU A 208 -13.44 -17.07 -5.32
C LEU A 208 -13.38 -16.03 -6.46
N PHE A 209 -12.20 -15.57 -6.82
CA PHE A 209 -12.03 -14.53 -7.83
C PHE A 209 -11.98 -15.08 -9.26
N ALA A 210 -11.64 -16.36 -9.47
CA ALA A 210 -11.51 -16.98 -10.79
C ALA A 210 -12.76 -16.76 -11.68
N PRO A 211 -14.01 -17.00 -11.23
CA PRO A 211 -15.18 -16.82 -12.09
C PRO A 211 -15.39 -15.35 -12.51
N VAL A 212 -14.95 -14.39 -11.70
CA VAL A 212 -14.99 -12.95 -12.04
C VAL A 212 -13.97 -12.61 -13.13
N ALA A 213 -12.75 -13.07 -12.95
CA ALA A 213 -11.63 -12.75 -13.84
C ALA A 213 -11.76 -13.45 -15.21
N VAL A 214 -12.19 -14.70 -15.24
CA VAL A 214 -12.37 -15.46 -16.49
C VAL A 214 -13.48 -14.86 -17.37
N ARG A 215 -14.59 -14.44 -16.75
CA ARG A 215 -15.72 -13.80 -17.44
C ARG A 215 -15.47 -12.34 -17.80
N ALA A 216 -14.40 -11.72 -17.28
CA ALA A 216 -14.07 -10.35 -17.61
C ALA A 216 -13.72 -10.22 -19.11
N PRO A 217 -14.16 -9.13 -19.77
CA PRO A 217 -13.79 -8.85 -21.15
C PRO A 217 -12.26 -8.90 -21.33
N ARG A 218 -11.80 -9.47 -22.45
CA ARG A 218 -10.37 -9.37 -22.82
C ARG A 218 -10.03 -7.92 -23.09
N ALA A 219 -8.81 -7.52 -22.76
CA ALA A 219 -8.30 -6.25 -23.20
C ALA A 219 -8.44 -6.19 -24.74
N ARG A 220 -9.09 -5.14 -25.25
CA ARG A 220 -9.15 -4.93 -26.70
C ARG A 220 -7.74 -4.56 -27.14
N ALA A 221 -7.07 -5.47 -27.85
CA ALA A 221 -5.85 -5.15 -28.55
C ALA A 221 -6.16 -4.04 -29.57
N GLY A 222 -5.49 -2.89 -29.45
CA GLY A 222 -5.68 -1.79 -30.40
C GLY A 222 -6.52 -0.60 -29.95
N ALA A 223 -7.08 -0.59 -28.74
CA ALA A 223 -7.56 0.67 -28.16
C ALA A 223 -6.35 1.51 -27.70
N ASP A 224 -5.69 2.10 -28.67
CA ASP A 224 -4.75 3.19 -28.43
C ASP A 224 -5.56 4.42 -27.99
N HIS A 225 -6.04 4.38 -26.77
CA HIS A 225 -6.60 5.56 -26.12
C HIS A 225 -5.38 6.40 -25.80
N GLY A 226 -5.03 7.34 -26.71
CA GLY A 226 -3.91 8.28 -26.64
C GLY A 226 -3.47 8.54 -25.21
N GLY A 227 -2.66 7.62 -24.68
CA GLY A 227 -2.38 7.54 -23.25
C GLY A 227 -1.50 8.72 -22.88
N THR A 228 -2.02 9.58 -22.04
CA THR A 228 -1.23 10.65 -21.42
C THR A 228 0.05 10.03 -20.85
N ASN A 229 1.20 10.44 -21.35
CA ASN A 229 2.47 9.96 -20.83
C ASN A 229 2.63 10.47 -19.39
N VAL A 230 2.30 9.60 -18.41
CA VAL A 230 2.34 9.95 -16.99
C VAL A 230 3.69 10.49 -16.55
N TRP A 231 4.80 10.05 -17.19
CA TRP A 231 6.16 10.50 -16.90
C TRP A 231 6.42 11.98 -17.25
N ARG A 232 5.63 12.54 -18.16
CA ARG A 232 5.71 13.97 -18.54
C ARG A 232 4.77 14.85 -17.73
N SER A 233 3.85 14.28 -16.98
CA SER A 233 2.86 15.03 -16.19
C SER A 233 3.45 15.50 -14.86
N ARG A 234 3.43 16.82 -14.62
CA ARG A 234 3.82 17.43 -13.34
C ARG A 234 2.96 16.92 -12.19
N VAL A 235 1.67 16.70 -12.44
CA VAL A 235 0.74 16.16 -11.42
C VAL A 235 1.13 14.74 -11.03
N ALA A 236 1.51 13.89 -11.99
CA ALA A 236 1.97 12.55 -11.73
C ALA A 236 3.24 12.54 -10.86
N TRP A 237 4.18 13.44 -11.13
CA TRP A 237 5.38 13.59 -10.30
C TRP A 237 5.07 14.08 -8.89
N HIS A 238 4.13 15.02 -8.71
CA HIS A 238 3.74 15.45 -7.35
C HIS A 238 3.15 14.29 -6.54
N VAL A 239 2.29 13.48 -7.14
CA VAL A 239 1.72 12.28 -6.49
C VAL A 239 2.80 11.23 -6.21
N THR A 240 3.73 11.01 -7.15
CA THR A 240 4.83 10.06 -7.01
C THR A 240 5.79 10.47 -5.90
N LEU A 241 6.17 11.75 -5.82
CA LEU A 241 7.06 12.24 -4.76
C LEU A 241 6.37 12.26 -3.39
N PHE A 242 5.07 12.55 -3.35
CA PHE A 242 4.29 12.38 -2.12
C PHE A 242 4.34 10.94 -1.61
N MET A 243 4.16 9.96 -2.51
CA MET A 243 4.28 8.54 -2.17
C MET A 243 5.71 8.14 -1.76
N LEU A 244 6.74 8.72 -2.40
CA LEU A 244 8.13 8.45 -2.07
C LEU A 244 8.44 8.84 -0.62
N PHE A 245 8.13 10.09 -0.22
CA PHE A 245 8.38 10.56 1.14
C PHE A 245 7.54 9.80 2.18
N GLN A 246 6.29 9.46 1.82
CA GLN A 246 5.46 8.58 2.63
C GLN A 246 6.11 7.19 2.83
N ALA A 247 6.60 6.58 1.74
CA ALA A 247 7.24 5.27 1.79
C ALA A 247 8.54 5.28 2.60
N MET A 248 9.38 6.31 2.45
CA MET A 248 10.59 6.49 3.27
C MET A 248 10.26 6.45 4.76
N THR A 249 9.24 7.19 5.17
CA THR A 249 8.80 7.21 6.58
C THR A 249 8.21 5.87 7.00
N SER A 250 7.30 5.30 6.20
CA SER A 250 6.62 4.05 6.55
C SER A 250 7.56 2.87 6.74
N PHE A 251 8.50 2.67 5.81
CA PHE A 251 9.45 1.56 5.93
C PHE A 251 10.39 1.75 7.11
N SER A 252 10.80 2.99 7.39
CA SER A 252 11.63 3.29 8.55
C SER A 252 10.90 3.04 9.87
N VAL A 253 9.63 3.41 9.97
CA VAL A 253 8.80 3.12 11.15
C VAL A 253 8.69 1.61 11.37
N PHE A 254 8.39 0.84 10.33
CA PHE A 254 8.28 -0.62 10.47
C PHE A 254 9.59 -1.29 10.89
N ALA A 255 10.74 -0.78 10.43
CA ALA A 255 12.03 -1.37 10.72
C ALA A 255 12.60 -0.92 12.08
N TRP A 256 12.40 0.34 12.43
CA TRP A 256 13.19 0.98 13.47
C TRP A 256 12.41 1.46 14.70
N LEU A 257 11.07 1.53 14.67
CA LEU A 257 10.30 2.06 15.80
C LEU A 257 10.57 1.30 17.10
N ALA A 258 10.54 -0.04 17.08
CA ALA A 258 10.81 -0.83 18.28
C ALA A 258 12.27 -0.67 18.79
N PRO A 259 13.32 -0.79 17.95
CA PRO A 259 14.70 -0.46 18.36
C PRO A 259 14.87 0.93 18.95
N ILE A 260 14.27 1.95 18.33
CA ILE A 260 14.32 3.33 18.81
C ILE A 260 13.71 3.46 20.22
N LEU A 261 12.53 2.89 20.44
CA LEU A 261 11.87 2.93 21.75
C LEU A 261 12.70 2.22 22.82
N ARG A 262 13.33 1.10 22.48
CA ARG A 262 14.21 0.36 23.40
C ARG A 262 15.48 1.14 23.76
N GLU A 263 16.12 1.79 22.77
CA GLU A 263 17.29 2.65 23.04
C GLU A 263 16.95 3.82 23.97
N ARG A 264 15.69 4.30 23.90
CA ARG A 264 15.20 5.34 24.81
C ARG A 264 14.84 4.85 26.22
N GLY A 265 15.14 3.59 26.55
CA GLY A 265 14.93 3.00 27.88
C GLY A 265 13.55 2.36 28.09
N ILE A 266 12.74 2.20 27.05
CA ILE A 266 11.46 1.48 27.14
C ILE A 266 11.75 -0.02 27.04
N ASP A 267 11.22 -0.79 27.97
CA ASP A 267 11.38 -2.25 27.96
C ASP A 267 10.78 -2.89 26.68
N GLY A 268 11.27 -4.09 26.34
CA GLY A 268 10.92 -4.75 25.08
C GLY A 268 9.43 -5.08 24.95
N ALA A 269 8.76 -5.42 26.05
CA ALA A 269 7.34 -5.74 26.04
C ALA A 269 6.49 -4.50 25.79
N SER A 270 6.79 -3.40 26.48
CA SER A 270 6.13 -2.10 26.28
C SER A 270 6.39 -1.53 24.89
N ALA A 271 7.62 -1.62 24.37
CA ALA A 271 7.95 -1.20 23.02
C ALA A 271 7.14 -2.00 21.97
N GLY A 272 7.04 -3.32 22.13
CA GLY A 272 6.20 -4.17 21.29
C GLY A 272 4.72 -3.82 21.37
N ALA A 273 4.20 -3.55 22.56
CA ALA A 273 2.81 -3.10 22.76
C ALA A 273 2.55 -1.76 22.04
N MET A 274 3.47 -0.80 22.13
CA MET A 274 3.37 0.50 21.46
C MET A 274 3.33 0.34 19.93
N VAL A 275 4.17 -0.51 19.35
CA VAL A 275 4.15 -0.82 17.91
C VAL A 275 2.81 -1.44 17.52
N SER A 276 2.28 -2.37 18.33
CA SER A 276 1.00 -3.01 18.08
C SER A 276 -0.16 -2.00 18.10
N VAL A 277 -0.18 -1.11 19.08
CA VAL A 277 -1.18 -0.01 19.15
C VAL A 277 -1.04 0.92 17.94
N SER A 278 0.18 1.25 17.53
CA SER A 278 0.42 2.04 16.31
C SER A 278 -0.21 1.38 15.08
N ILE A 279 -0.05 0.06 14.90
CA ILE A 279 -0.64 -0.69 13.78
C ILE A 279 -2.17 -0.68 13.83
N LEU A 280 -2.77 -0.84 15.02
CA LEU A 280 -4.23 -0.75 15.17
C LEU A 280 -4.76 0.63 14.78
N LEU A 281 -4.07 1.69 15.21
CA LEU A 281 -4.42 3.07 14.83
C LEU A 281 -4.19 3.34 13.34
N GLN A 282 -3.20 2.71 12.70
CA GLN A 282 -3.03 2.75 11.25
C GLN A 282 -4.25 2.19 10.52
N MET A 283 -4.85 1.11 11.02
CA MET A 283 -6.07 0.55 10.42
C MET A 283 -7.23 1.55 10.48
N LEU A 284 -7.40 2.27 11.60
CA LEU A 284 -8.41 3.32 11.72
C LEU A 284 -8.13 4.47 10.75
N GLY A 285 -6.91 4.98 10.71
CA GLY A 285 -6.51 6.03 9.78
C GLY A 285 -6.75 5.65 8.32
N SER A 286 -6.38 4.42 7.94
CA SER A 286 -6.55 3.92 6.57
C SER A 286 -8.01 3.71 6.18
N LEU A 287 -8.89 3.43 7.13
CA LEU A 287 -10.31 3.23 6.87
C LEU A 287 -11.04 4.55 6.58
N PHE A 288 -10.79 5.56 7.41
CA PHE A 288 -11.58 6.81 7.36
C PHE A 288 -11.00 7.86 6.43
N ALA A 289 -9.69 8.00 6.33
CA ALA A 289 -9.04 9.08 5.59
C ALA A 289 -9.37 9.09 4.08
N PRO A 290 -9.44 7.96 3.35
CA PRO A 290 -9.84 7.94 1.94
C PRO A 290 -11.27 8.46 1.72
N THR A 291 -12.19 8.12 2.62
CA THR A 291 -13.58 8.59 2.54
C THR A 291 -13.66 10.09 2.76
N LEU A 292 -12.90 10.62 3.72
CA LEU A 292 -12.81 12.05 3.97
C LEU A 292 -12.18 12.77 2.77
N ALA A 293 -11.04 12.27 2.26
CA ALA A 293 -10.36 12.84 1.10
C ALA A 293 -11.27 12.89 -0.14
N ALA A 294 -12.04 11.83 -0.39
CA ALA A 294 -12.95 11.76 -1.54
C ALA A 294 -14.13 12.73 -1.45
N ARG A 295 -14.52 13.18 -0.24
CA ARG A 295 -15.60 14.15 -0.02
C ARG A 295 -15.15 15.60 -0.08
N MET A 296 -13.85 15.86 0.08
CA MET A 296 -13.30 17.21 0.07
C MET A 296 -13.23 17.78 -1.35
N TRP A 297 -13.43 19.09 -1.47
CA TRP A 297 -13.29 19.81 -2.75
C TRP A 297 -11.86 19.71 -3.31
N ASP A 298 -10.84 19.93 -2.45
CA ASP A 298 -9.45 19.66 -2.74
C ASP A 298 -8.84 18.85 -1.58
N GLN A 299 -7.71 18.20 -1.83
CA GLN A 299 -7.09 17.31 -0.86
C GLN A 299 -5.84 17.91 -0.20
N ARG A 300 -5.60 19.23 -0.36
CA ARG A 300 -4.40 19.88 0.21
C ARG A 300 -4.39 19.77 1.73
N GLY A 301 -5.52 20.15 2.37
CA GLY A 301 -5.63 20.13 3.83
C GLY A 301 -5.38 18.74 4.40
N ILE A 302 -6.09 17.73 3.90
CA ILE A 302 -5.92 16.36 4.41
C ILE A 302 -4.52 15.81 4.17
N ASN A 303 -3.93 16.02 2.97
CA ASN A 303 -2.58 15.55 2.67
C ASN A 303 -1.54 16.17 3.60
N VAL A 304 -1.63 17.47 3.86
CA VAL A 304 -0.73 18.19 4.77
C VAL A 304 -0.92 17.69 6.20
N THR A 305 -2.16 17.57 6.68
CA THR A 305 -2.45 17.11 8.04
C THR A 305 -1.91 15.72 8.30
N VAL A 306 -2.17 14.75 7.41
CA VAL A 306 -1.70 13.37 7.61
C VAL A 306 -0.18 13.26 7.47
N ALA A 307 0.44 14.07 6.60
CA ALA A 307 1.90 14.13 6.48
C ALA A 307 2.55 14.72 7.74
N LEU A 308 1.99 15.80 8.30
CA LEU A 308 2.44 16.39 9.56
C LEU A 308 2.27 15.41 10.73
N MET A 309 1.10 14.79 10.87
CA MET A 309 0.85 13.80 11.93
C MET A 309 1.89 12.68 11.90
N THR A 310 2.16 12.13 10.72
CA THR A 310 3.12 11.03 10.57
C THR A 310 4.55 11.48 10.88
N SER A 311 4.98 12.59 10.27
CA SER A 311 6.36 13.07 10.40
C SER A 311 6.67 13.57 11.80
N LEU A 312 5.75 14.33 12.41
CA LEU A 312 5.90 14.79 13.80
C LEU A 312 5.78 13.62 14.77
N GLY A 313 4.82 12.71 14.56
CA GLY A 313 4.66 11.53 15.40
C GLY A 313 5.92 10.67 15.42
N PHE A 314 6.56 10.42 14.26
CA PHE A 314 7.80 9.66 14.19
C PHE A 314 8.99 10.43 14.78
N ALA A 315 9.18 11.69 14.42
CA ALA A 315 10.27 12.50 14.95
C ALA A 315 10.17 12.69 16.49
N LEU A 316 8.97 12.93 17.01
CA LEU A 316 8.73 13.08 18.45
C LEU A 316 8.81 11.73 19.21
N SER A 317 8.55 10.60 18.55
CA SER A 317 8.88 9.28 19.11
C SER A 317 10.39 9.08 19.32
N ILE A 318 11.23 9.85 18.62
CA ILE A 318 12.69 9.84 18.75
C ILE A 318 13.19 10.95 19.68
N LEU A 319 12.71 12.18 19.50
CA LEU A 319 13.25 13.40 20.11
C LEU A 319 12.42 13.92 21.29
N GLY A 320 11.13 13.59 21.34
CA GLY A 320 10.17 14.18 22.26
C GLY A 320 10.29 13.61 23.69
N PRO A 321 9.66 14.26 24.69
CA PRO A 321 9.63 13.75 26.06
C PRO A 321 8.97 12.37 26.15
N LEU A 322 9.55 11.45 26.94
CA LEU A 322 9.04 10.09 27.15
C LEU A 322 7.67 10.05 27.84
N GLU A 323 7.36 11.06 28.65
CA GLU A 323 6.07 11.18 29.33
C GLU A 323 4.89 11.17 28.33
N PHE A 324 5.10 11.70 27.10
CA PHE A 324 4.09 11.77 26.05
C PHE A 324 4.28 10.72 24.96
N VAL A 325 5.09 9.68 25.16
CA VAL A 325 5.42 8.69 24.12
C VAL A 325 4.18 8.04 23.53
N TRP A 326 3.15 7.75 24.33
CA TRP A 326 1.89 7.20 23.84
C TRP A 326 1.14 8.15 22.91
N VAL A 327 1.26 9.47 23.14
CA VAL A 327 0.67 10.49 22.24
C VAL A 327 1.41 10.48 20.92
N TRP A 328 2.75 10.41 20.94
CA TRP A 328 3.56 10.35 19.73
C TRP A 328 3.28 9.09 18.91
N ILE A 329 3.15 7.95 19.57
CA ILE A 329 2.78 6.67 18.94
C ILE A 329 1.35 6.72 18.38
N GLY A 330 0.42 7.34 19.09
CA GLY A 330 -0.95 7.55 18.64
C GLY A 330 -1.01 8.43 17.38
N LEU A 331 -0.31 9.56 17.42
CA LEU A 331 -0.21 10.50 16.30
C LEU A 331 0.45 9.84 15.08
N LEU A 332 1.55 9.11 15.30
CA LEU A 332 2.24 8.36 14.27
C LEU A 332 1.33 7.29 13.65
N GLY A 333 0.72 6.44 14.46
CA GLY A 333 -0.08 5.32 13.97
C GLY A 333 -1.26 5.82 13.13
N LEU A 334 -2.08 6.71 13.67
CA LEU A 334 -3.23 7.26 12.96
C LEU A 334 -2.80 8.01 11.69
N GLY A 335 -1.77 8.86 11.80
CA GLY A 335 -1.23 9.62 10.69
C GLY A 335 -0.68 8.74 9.57
N GLN A 336 0.10 7.71 9.89
CA GLN A 336 0.74 6.83 8.91
C GLN A 336 -0.28 5.99 8.12
N GLY A 337 -1.29 5.44 8.79
CA GLY A 337 -2.36 4.72 8.12
C GLY A 337 -3.15 5.63 7.18
N ALA A 338 -3.51 6.82 7.67
CA ALA A 338 -4.20 7.83 6.88
C ALA A 338 -3.34 8.30 5.69
N LEU A 339 -2.06 8.57 5.90
CA LEU A 339 -1.12 9.03 4.87
C LEU A 339 -0.97 8.00 3.74
N THR A 340 -0.75 6.74 4.09
CA THR A 340 -0.65 5.64 3.11
C THR A 340 -1.93 5.48 2.29
N ALA A 341 -3.07 5.48 2.97
CA ALA A 341 -4.36 5.29 2.31
C ALA A 341 -4.75 6.49 1.43
N VAL A 342 -4.47 7.71 1.87
CA VAL A 342 -4.70 8.93 1.08
C VAL A 342 -3.75 8.98 -0.12
N ALA A 343 -2.47 8.64 0.03
CA ALA A 343 -1.52 8.58 -1.09
C ALA A 343 -1.99 7.63 -2.19
N LEU A 344 -2.46 6.42 -1.83
CA LEU A 344 -3.06 5.48 -2.79
C LEU A 344 -4.38 6.00 -3.38
N THR A 345 -5.17 6.73 -2.61
CA THR A 345 -6.42 7.35 -3.08
C THR A 345 -6.16 8.45 -4.11
N MET A 346 -5.02 9.16 -4.03
CA MET A 346 -4.63 10.14 -5.04
C MET A 346 -4.54 9.54 -6.45
N ILE A 347 -4.18 8.26 -6.60
CA ILE A 347 -4.18 7.57 -7.89
C ILE A 347 -5.58 7.67 -8.53
N MET A 348 -6.60 7.37 -7.74
CA MET A 348 -7.99 7.37 -8.18
C MET A 348 -8.54 8.79 -8.40
N LEU A 349 -8.17 9.74 -7.55
CA LEU A 349 -8.67 11.11 -7.59
C LEU A 349 -7.97 11.99 -8.64
N ARG A 350 -6.75 11.66 -9.06
CA ARG A 350 -5.95 12.45 -10.02
C ARG A 350 -5.95 11.90 -11.44
N THR A 351 -6.70 10.84 -11.69
CA THR A 351 -6.89 10.26 -13.03
C THR A 351 -8.37 10.25 -13.39
N ARG A 352 -8.69 10.45 -14.66
CA ARG A 352 -10.07 10.33 -15.17
C ARG A 352 -10.38 8.88 -15.57
N ASN A 353 -9.41 8.22 -16.20
CA ASN A 353 -9.57 6.88 -16.75
C ASN A 353 -8.89 5.82 -15.87
N PRO A 354 -9.49 4.62 -15.72
CA PRO A 354 -8.85 3.50 -15.02
C PRO A 354 -7.50 3.11 -15.64
N HIS A 355 -7.36 3.26 -16.95
CA HIS A 355 -6.11 2.95 -17.68
C HIS A 355 -4.96 3.86 -17.22
N THR A 356 -5.19 5.18 -17.19
CA THR A 356 -4.21 6.13 -16.64
C THR A 356 -3.92 5.86 -15.17
N ALA A 357 -4.92 5.40 -14.41
CA ALA A 357 -4.74 5.04 -13.00
C ALA A 357 -3.73 3.89 -12.82
N VAL A 358 -3.75 2.84 -13.67
CA VAL A 358 -2.74 1.76 -13.61
C VAL A 358 -1.34 2.31 -13.90
N HIS A 359 -1.19 3.16 -14.93
CA HIS A 359 0.11 3.76 -15.28
C HIS A 359 0.63 4.67 -14.17
N LEU A 360 -0.22 5.54 -13.61
CA LEU A 360 0.15 6.39 -12.48
C LEU A 360 0.52 5.55 -11.26
N SER A 361 -0.25 4.50 -10.96
CA SER A 361 0.01 3.58 -9.87
C SER A 361 1.36 2.86 -10.03
N GLY A 362 1.67 2.39 -11.25
CA GLY A 362 2.95 1.76 -11.57
C GLY A 362 4.14 2.71 -11.40
N MET A 363 4.03 3.96 -11.90
CA MET A 363 5.05 5.00 -11.71
C MET A 363 5.22 5.34 -10.23
N MET A 364 4.11 5.63 -9.54
CA MET A 364 4.09 6.06 -8.16
C MET A 364 4.65 5.00 -7.21
N GLN A 365 4.28 3.74 -7.40
CA GLN A 365 4.75 2.65 -6.53
C GLN A 365 6.14 2.15 -6.95
N GLY A 366 6.46 2.14 -8.24
CA GLY A 366 7.80 1.80 -8.72
C GLY A 366 8.86 2.74 -8.17
N VAL A 367 8.70 4.04 -8.38
CA VAL A 367 9.62 5.07 -7.87
C VAL A 367 9.47 5.21 -6.34
N GLY A 368 8.23 5.29 -5.84
CA GLY A 368 7.93 5.53 -4.43
C GLY A 368 8.47 4.43 -3.52
N TYR A 369 8.25 3.16 -3.84
CA TYR A 369 8.77 2.05 -3.03
C TYR A 369 10.24 1.76 -3.33
N GLY A 370 10.66 1.81 -4.62
CA GLY A 370 12.04 1.56 -4.98
C GLY A 370 13.01 2.53 -4.32
N VAL A 371 12.75 3.84 -4.41
CA VAL A 371 13.58 4.87 -3.76
C VAL A 371 13.21 5.05 -2.28
N GLY A 372 11.92 4.85 -1.92
CA GLY A 372 11.44 4.98 -0.55
C GLY A 372 12.09 4.01 0.44
N SER A 373 12.55 2.84 -0.02
CA SER A 373 13.34 1.90 0.78
C SER A 373 14.64 2.50 1.33
N LEU A 374 15.18 3.53 0.70
CA LEU A 374 16.38 4.24 1.19
C LEU A 374 16.16 4.90 2.56
N GLY A 375 14.91 5.17 2.94
CA GLY A 375 14.59 5.71 4.27
C GLY A 375 15.12 4.83 5.40
N THR A 376 14.99 3.52 5.28
CA THR A 376 15.51 2.56 6.29
C THR A 376 17.03 2.54 6.33
N LEU A 377 17.68 2.69 5.18
CA LEU A 377 19.15 2.75 5.09
C LEU A 377 19.71 4.03 5.69
N ILE A 378 18.99 5.16 5.54
CA ILE A 378 19.36 6.44 6.17
C ILE A 378 19.40 6.27 7.69
N VAL A 379 18.38 5.66 8.31
CA VAL A 379 18.37 5.39 9.75
C VAL A 379 19.51 4.48 10.15
N ALA A 380 19.71 3.37 9.41
CA ALA A 380 20.78 2.42 9.66
C ALA A 380 22.16 3.12 9.62
N GLN A 381 22.42 3.92 8.60
CA GLN A 381 23.67 4.62 8.42
C GLN A 381 23.91 5.66 9.53
N ILE A 382 22.88 6.42 9.89
CA ILE A 382 22.95 7.38 10.99
C ILE A 382 23.31 6.64 12.29
N HIS A 383 22.60 5.57 12.61
CA HIS A 383 22.85 4.80 13.84
C HIS A 383 24.26 4.18 13.84
N ASN A 384 24.70 3.60 12.71
CA ASN A 384 26.04 2.99 12.60
C ASN A 384 27.18 4.00 12.76
N THR A 385 26.97 5.26 12.35
CA THR A 385 28.01 6.32 12.42
C THR A 385 28.00 7.10 13.73
N THR A 386 26.82 7.28 14.34
CA THR A 386 26.68 8.13 15.54
C THR A 386 26.41 7.36 16.82
N GLY A 387 26.04 6.08 16.71
CA GLY A 387 25.60 5.25 17.84
C GLY A 387 24.24 5.66 18.42
N GLN A 388 23.51 6.60 17.82
CA GLN A 388 22.28 7.17 18.34
C GLN A 388 21.24 7.42 17.24
N PHE A 389 19.93 7.34 17.58
CA PHE A 389 18.85 7.65 16.66
C PHE A 389 18.46 9.14 16.62
N ALA A 390 18.99 9.99 17.47
CA ALA A 390 18.57 11.40 17.58
C ALA A 390 18.67 12.15 16.23
N LEU A 391 19.78 11.97 15.49
CA LEU A 391 19.95 12.59 14.18
C LEU A 391 18.95 12.07 13.14
N ALA A 392 18.49 10.81 13.26
CA ALA A 392 17.43 10.27 12.43
C ALA A 392 16.11 11.02 12.62
N GLY A 393 15.80 11.45 13.85
CA GLY A 393 14.63 12.28 14.14
C GLY A 393 14.62 13.58 13.32
N TRP A 394 15.75 14.28 13.26
CA TRP A 394 15.91 15.50 12.45
C TRP A 394 15.84 15.22 10.94
N ALA A 395 16.45 14.13 10.48
CA ALA A 395 16.37 13.70 9.09
C ALA A 395 14.92 13.43 8.66
N PHE A 396 14.11 12.81 9.53
CA PHE A 396 12.70 12.55 9.23
C PHE A 396 11.81 13.79 9.32
N LEU A 397 12.17 14.81 10.06
CA LEU A 397 11.53 16.12 9.95
C LEU A 397 11.79 16.75 8.57
N ALA A 398 13.02 16.67 8.05
CA ALA A 398 13.33 17.14 6.69
C ALA A 398 12.57 16.32 5.60
N ILE A 399 12.51 14.99 5.73
CA ILE A 399 11.68 14.12 4.87
C ILE A 399 10.21 14.51 4.99
N GLY A 400 9.75 14.85 6.18
CA GLY A 400 8.39 15.34 6.46
C GLY A 400 8.06 16.63 5.72
N VAL A 401 9.00 17.58 5.63
CA VAL A 401 8.83 18.79 4.81
C VAL A 401 8.58 18.43 3.35
N GLY A 402 9.31 17.43 2.81
CA GLY A 402 9.07 16.88 1.47
C GLY A 402 7.65 16.29 1.34
N ALA A 403 7.24 15.46 2.30
CA ALA A 403 5.90 14.86 2.32
C ALA A 403 4.79 15.92 2.35
N VAL A 404 4.94 16.96 3.17
CA VAL A 404 4.00 18.10 3.27
C VAL A 404 3.95 18.88 1.96
N THR A 405 5.11 19.23 1.41
CA THR A 405 5.21 20.02 0.16
C THR A 405 4.57 19.29 -1.00
N PHE A 406 4.95 18.04 -1.24
CA PHE A 406 4.42 17.27 -2.36
C PHE A 406 2.99 16.79 -2.08
N GLY A 407 2.60 16.58 -0.84
CA GLY A 407 1.22 16.33 -0.42
C GLY A 407 0.32 17.53 -0.75
N TYR A 408 0.76 18.75 -0.45
CA TYR A 408 0.05 19.98 -0.82
C TYR A 408 -0.07 20.14 -2.34
N LEU A 409 1.01 19.89 -3.09
CA LEU A 409 1.01 19.99 -4.55
C LEU A 409 0.13 18.92 -5.20
N ALA A 410 0.19 17.67 -4.72
CA ALA A 410 -0.66 16.56 -5.16
C ALA A 410 -2.15 16.77 -4.80
N GLY A 411 -2.41 17.51 -3.71
CA GLY A 411 -3.76 17.84 -3.25
C GLY A 411 -4.52 18.82 -4.14
N ARG A 412 -3.85 19.53 -5.07
CA ARG A 412 -4.47 20.47 -6.01
C ARG A 412 -5.44 19.74 -6.93
N ARG A 413 -6.58 20.35 -7.26
CA ARG A 413 -7.61 19.78 -8.14
C ARG A 413 -7.17 19.82 -9.62
N ARG A 414 -6.16 19.04 -9.95
CA ARG A 414 -5.65 18.86 -11.31
C ARG A 414 -5.54 17.38 -11.61
N ASN A 415 -5.91 16.97 -12.81
CA ASN A 415 -5.83 15.58 -13.24
C ASN A 415 -4.61 15.37 -14.15
N VAL A 416 -4.07 14.15 -14.11
CA VAL A 416 -2.96 13.74 -14.97
C VAL A 416 -3.40 13.73 -16.44
N ASP A 417 -4.68 13.37 -16.70
CA ASP A 417 -5.31 13.29 -18.03
C ASP A 417 -5.87 14.64 -18.50
N GLY A 418 -5.69 15.71 -17.78
CA GLY A 418 -6.12 17.05 -18.18
C GLY A 418 -4.99 17.75 -18.91
N ALA A 419 -5.27 18.33 -20.06
CA ALA A 419 -4.42 19.37 -20.62
C ALA A 419 -4.19 20.43 -19.56
N GLY A 420 -2.92 20.86 -19.40
CA GLY A 420 -2.48 21.80 -18.41
C GLY A 420 -3.15 23.17 -18.55
#